data_68f4146a91f6b67f02266c901739032d
#
_entry.id   68f4146a91f6b67f02266c901739032d
#
_cell.length_a   1.000
_cell.length_b   1.000
_cell.length_c   1.000
_cell.angle_alpha   90.00
_cell.angle_beta   90.00
_cell.angle_gamma   90.00
#
_symmetry.space_group_name_H-M   'P 1'
#
loop_
_entity.id
_entity.type
_entity.pdbx_description
1 polymer ?
#
loop_
_entity_poly.entity_id
_entity_poly.type
_entity_poly.pdbx_seq_one_letter_code
_entity_poly.pdbx_strand_id
1 'polypeptide(L)'
;MKQHIKIGLLAICLVVTQTLRAVKTADELQTYYTTTISTSINNLSGDNLFNAVHTAAKYGYKSLSYSDLWTAYQTTDTRADGTIWDMYGGCSFTYSTDQCGNYQNECDCYNREHSIPKSWFGGSESANTPGTDLFHVVPTDGKVNGMRSNYAFGEVSSATYTYGNSRLGTASSITIAGTLLSADDYTVSCTTSPVFEPADEYKGDFARGYMGTLLRWANGDYQAFTTGDGAAVFSGNYTASGRYGLTAYGVALLMKWHRQDPVSDKEIARNDAVQAKQGNRNPFIDYPELAEYLWGCKAGEAFPVASQTPYVNNATTGSGSTGETGNEQYTHFVTECSAITWTITFTDKMHSTATQSKTVSNGGTFTFPSVEDQTKVAGTCAGEHYHFVGWLPSTHTATPITDADLYTAGTTSKAVTADATYYAVWAKETEQ
;
A
#
# COMPACT_ATOMS: atom_id res chain seq x y z
N MET A 1 -78.64 14.43 -14.66
CA MET A 1 -77.45 14.97 -13.99
C MET A 1 -76.49 13.80 -13.74
N LYS A 2 -75.50 13.64 -14.55
CA LYS A 2 -74.43 12.62 -14.37
C LYS A 2 -73.16 13.38 -13.92
N GLN A 3 -72.78 13.18 -12.67
CA GLN A 3 -71.55 13.71 -12.09
C GLN A 3 -70.38 12.82 -12.51
N HIS A 4 -69.43 13.38 -13.25
CA HIS A 4 -68.18 12.71 -13.57
C HIS A 4 -67.14 13.00 -12.43
N ILE A 5 -66.79 11.96 -11.65
CA ILE A 5 -65.72 12.01 -10.71
C ILE A 5 -64.40 11.82 -11.50
N LYS A 6 -63.58 12.86 -11.55
CA LYS A 6 -62.21 12.76 -12.06
C LYS A 6 -61.31 12.27 -10.91
N ILE A 7 -60.84 11.03 -10.99
CA ILE A 7 -59.81 10.50 -10.11
C ILE A 7 -58.46 10.97 -10.67
N GLY A 8 -57.88 11.95 -9.99
CA GLY A 8 -56.48 12.36 -10.28
C GLY A 8 -55.50 11.32 -9.74
N LEU A 9 -54.81 10.67 -10.62
CA LEU A 9 -53.66 9.80 -10.26
C LEU A 9 -52.50 10.69 -9.78
N LEU A 10 -52.26 10.77 -8.48
CA LEU A 10 -51.10 11.41 -7.90
C LEU A 10 -49.92 10.41 -8.02
N ALA A 11 -49.08 10.58 -9.03
CA ALA A 11 -47.85 9.84 -9.13
C ALA A 11 -46.89 10.30 -8.02
N ILE A 12 -46.85 9.57 -6.92
CA ILE A 12 -45.82 9.77 -5.89
C ILE A 12 -44.49 9.27 -6.48
N CYS A 13 -43.70 10.21 -6.94
CA CYS A 13 -42.29 9.93 -7.33
C CYS A 13 -41.52 9.65 -6.02
N LEU A 14 -41.37 8.37 -5.66
CA LEU A 14 -40.53 7.96 -4.56
C LEU A 14 -39.08 8.21 -4.99
N VAL A 15 -38.53 9.37 -4.69
CA VAL A 15 -37.09 9.61 -4.74
C VAL A 15 -36.48 8.79 -3.60
N VAL A 16 -36.08 7.58 -3.89
CA VAL A 16 -35.25 6.80 -2.97
C VAL A 16 -33.89 7.50 -2.94
N THR A 17 -33.74 8.45 -2.03
CA THR A 17 -32.41 8.90 -1.63
C THR A 17 -31.77 7.71 -0.92
N GLN A 18 -30.99 6.92 -1.65
CA GLN A 18 -30.08 5.99 -1.02
C GLN A 18 -29.05 6.85 -0.25
N THR A 19 -29.31 7.06 1.03
CA THR A 19 -28.25 7.48 1.94
C THR A 19 -27.22 6.37 1.92
N LEU A 20 -26.01 6.69 1.43
CA LEU A 20 -24.88 5.75 1.51
C LEU A 20 -24.76 5.39 3.00
N ARG A 21 -25.14 4.16 3.33
CA ARG A 21 -25.01 3.63 4.67
C ARG A 21 -23.56 3.17 4.83
N ALA A 22 -22.94 3.45 5.98
CA ALA A 22 -21.64 2.89 6.29
C ALA A 22 -21.68 1.36 6.22
N VAL A 23 -20.70 0.76 5.56
CA VAL A 23 -20.58 -0.70 5.41
C VAL A 23 -20.03 -1.26 6.71
N LYS A 24 -20.60 -2.33 7.23
CA LYS A 24 -20.27 -2.88 8.55
C LYS A 24 -20.09 -4.38 8.61
N THR A 25 -20.45 -5.11 7.57
CA THR A 25 -20.32 -6.57 7.53
C THR A 25 -19.32 -7.00 6.46
N ALA A 26 -18.73 -8.19 6.62
CA ALA A 26 -17.82 -8.74 5.64
C ALA A 26 -18.46 -8.88 4.25
N ASP A 27 -19.72 -9.35 4.20
CA ASP A 27 -20.47 -9.49 2.94
C ASP A 27 -20.76 -8.13 2.29
N GLU A 28 -21.10 -7.11 3.10
CA GLU A 28 -21.30 -5.75 2.60
C GLU A 28 -20.01 -5.17 2.02
N LEU A 29 -18.85 -5.39 2.67
CA LEU A 29 -17.55 -4.96 2.16
C LEU A 29 -17.15 -5.72 0.89
N GLN A 30 -17.32 -7.04 0.85
CA GLN A 30 -17.04 -7.82 -0.34
C GLN A 30 -17.92 -7.35 -1.52
N THR A 31 -19.22 -7.12 -1.28
CA THR A 31 -20.14 -6.57 -2.26
C THR A 31 -19.73 -5.16 -2.70
N TYR A 32 -19.29 -4.30 -1.78
CA TYR A 32 -18.82 -2.96 -2.07
C TYR A 32 -17.65 -2.99 -3.07
N TYR A 33 -16.62 -3.81 -2.82
CA TYR A 33 -15.42 -3.87 -3.65
C TYR A 33 -15.53 -4.72 -4.91
N THR A 34 -16.61 -5.48 -5.09
CA THR A 34 -16.82 -6.32 -6.28
C THR A 34 -17.92 -5.82 -7.20
N THR A 35 -18.96 -5.19 -6.68
CA THR A 35 -20.17 -4.85 -7.43
C THR A 35 -20.69 -3.44 -7.22
N THR A 36 -20.51 -2.84 -6.04
CA THR A 36 -21.07 -1.51 -5.73
C THR A 36 -20.24 -0.40 -6.37
N ILE A 37 -18.92 -0.50 -6.33
CA ILE A 37 -18.01 0.41 -7.03
C ILE A 37 -18.06 0.16 -8.54
N SER A 38 -17.80 1.18 -9.33
CA SER A 38 -17.91 1.11 -10.80
C SER A 38 -16.92 0.14 -11.45
N THR A 39 -15.85 -0.23 -10.75
CA THR A 39 -14.83 -1.17 -11.23
C THR A 39 -14.44 -2.13 -10.10
N SER A 40 -14.74 -3.41 -10.26
CA SER A 40 -14.35 -4.45 -9.31
C SER A 40 -12.83 -4.52 -9.17
N ILE A 41 -12.33 -4.67 -7.95
CA ILE A 41 -10.89 -4.92 -7.69
C ILE A 41 -10.53 -6.42 -7.73
N ASN A 42 -11.52 -7.30 -7.89
CA ASN A 42 -11.32 -8.74 -7.81
C ASN A 42 -10.51 -9.29 -8.99
N ASN A 43 -9.50 -10.09 -8.70
CA ASN A 43 -8.59 -10.73 -9.66
C ASN A 43 -7.88 -9.76 -10.62
N LEU A 44 -7.66 -8.52 -10.20
CA LEU A 44 -6.84 -7.55 -10.91
C LEU A 44 -5.41 -7.52 -10.36
N SER A 45 -4.45 -7.16 -11.19
CA SER A 45 -3.04 -7.02 -10.83
C SER A 45 -2.42 -5.76 -11.46
N GLY A 46 -1.26 -5.35 -10.96
CA GLY A 46 -0.47 -4.27 -11.56
C GLY A 46 -1.24 -2.97 -11.71
N ASP A 47 -1.06 -2.27 -12.84
CA ASP A 47 -1.71 -0.98 -13.12
C ASP A 47 -3.25 -1.09 -13.13
N ASN A 48 -3.81 -2.23 -13.51
CA ASN A 48 -5.26 -2.45 -13.48
C ASN A 48 -5.79 -2.50 -12.04
N LEU A 49 -5.08 -3.17 -11.14
CA LEU A 49 -5.40 -3.19 -9.70
C LEU A 49 -5.29 -1.77 -9.12
N PHE A 50 -4.19 -1.07 -9.37
CA PHE A 50 -4.00 0.30 -8.88
C PHE A 50 -5.15 1.21 -9.31
N ASN A 51 -5.53 1.21 -10.59
CA ASN A 51 -6.60 2.05 -11.12
C ASN A 51 -7.98 1.67 -10.56
N ALA A 52 -8.24 0.39 -10.33
CA ALA A 52 -9.48 -0.06 -9.72
C ALA A 52 -9.56 0.34 -8.24
N VAL A 53 -8.45 0.22 -7.48
CA VAL A 53 -8.36 0.66 -6.07
C VAL A 53 -8.48 2.19 -5.97
N HIS A 54 -7.87 2.95 -6.89
CA HIS A 54 -8.09 4.40 -6.99
C HIS A 54 -9.57 4.73 -7.17
N THR A 55 -10.28 4.00 -8.06
CA THR A 55 -11.72 4.17 -8.25
C THR A 55 -12.50 3.84 -6.98
N ALA A 56 -12.13 2.77 -6.27
CA ALA A 56 -12.75 2.39 -5.00
C ALA A 56 -12.52 3.44 -3.90
N ALA A 57 -11.30 3.95 -3.77
CA ALA A 57 -10.94 4.94 -2.76
C ALA A 57 -11.70 6.28 -2.91
N LYS A 58 -12.16 6.60 -4.10
CA LYS A 58 -12.96 7.82 -4.36
C LYS A 58 -14.46 7.61 -4.46
N TYR A 59 -14.91 6.35 -4.51
CA TYR A 59 -16.34 6.05 -4.69
C TYR A 59 -17.19 6.61 -3.54
N GLY A 60 -18.20 7.40 -3.89
CA GLY A 60 -19.10 8.02 -2.95
C GLY A 60 -18.55 9.24 -2.21
N TYR A 61 -17.30 9.65 -2.49
CA TYR A 61 -16.66 10.79 -1.82
C TYR A 61 -17.52 12.05 -1.89
N LYS A 62 -17.69 12.68 -0.74
CA LYS A 62 -18.33 13.98 -0.55
C LYS A 62 -17.35 14.88 0.16
N SER A 63 -17.09 16.01 -0.44
CA SER A 63 -16.19 16.99 0.14
C SER A 63 -16.74 17.57 1.43
N LEU A 64 -15.88 17.71 2.40
CA LEU A 64 -16.12 18.47 3.63
C LEU A 64 -15.57 19.90 3.48
N SER A 65 -16.11 20.84 4.26
CA SER A 65 -15.42 22.09 4.49
C SER A 65 -14.33 21.91 5.56
N TYR A 66 -13.38 22.81 5.61
CA TYR A 66 -12.34 22.76 6.64
C TYR A 66 -12.88 22.87 8.06
N SER A 67 -13.99 23.59 8.26
CA SER A 67 -14.69 23.67 9.55
C SER A 67 -15.40 22.37 9.92
N ASP A 68 -15.90 21.60 8.94
CA ASP A 68 -16.61 20.34 9.20
C ASP A 68 -15.70 19.28 9.83
N LEU A 69 -14.36 19.38 9.64
CA LEU A 69 -13.39 18.46 10.25
C LEU A 69 -13.51 18.48 11.79
N TRP A 70 -13.70 19.67 12.41
CA TRP A 70 -13.92 19.74 13.85
C TRP A 70 -15.12 18.92 14.29
N THR A 71 -16.24 19.06 13.58
CA THR A 71 -17.48 18.34 13.89
C THR A 71 -17.35 16.84 13.59
N ALA A 72 -16.57 16.47 12.57
CA ALA A 72 -16.34 15.07 12.24
C ALA A 72 -15.63 14.33 13.37
N TYR A 73 -14.63 14.92 14.02
CA TYR A 73 -13.86 14.29 15.09
C TYR A 73 -14.71 13.80 16.26
N GLN A 74 -15.90 14.39 16.48
CA GLN A 74 -16.84 13.90 17.50
C GLN A 74 -17.25 12.44 17.28
N THR A 75 -17.15 11.93 16.06
CA THR A 75 -17.57 10.57 15.72
C THR A 75 -16.46 9.74 15.08
N THR A 76 -15.46 10.38 14.48
CA THR A 76 -14.37 9.69 13.81
C THR A 76 -13.16 9.45 14.71
N ASP A 77 -12.97 10.31 15.72
CA ASP A 77 -11.75 10.33 16.52
C ASP A 77 -12.01 10.48 18.03
N THR A 78 -13.14 9.95 18.52
CA THR A 78 -13.50 9.95 19.94
C THR A 78 -13.24 8.60 20.57
N ARG A 79 -12.55 8.58 21.73
CA ARG A 79 -12.33 7.41 22.56
C ARG A 79 -13.62 6.97 23.26
N ALA A 80 -13.62 5.76 23.82
CA ALA A 80 -14.76 5.23 24.57
C ALA A 80 -15.14 6.07 25.80
N ASP A 81 -14.19 6.78 26.40
CA ASP A 81 -14.40 7.68 27.53
C ASP A 81 -14.92 9.07 27.11
N GLY A 82 -15.12 9.30 25.81
CA GLY A 82 -15.62 10.56 25.24
C GLY A 82 -14.52 11.58 24.93
N THR A 83 -13.26 11.29 25.20
CA THR A 83 -12.14 12.18 24.85
C THR A 83 -11.75 12.03 23.38
N ILE A 84 -11.15 13.08 22.81
CA ILE A 84 -10.59 13.06 21.44
C ILE A 84 -9.22 12.41 21.45
N TRP A 85 -8.95 11.58 20.45
CA TRP A 85 -7.63 10.99 20.22
C TRP A 85 -6.57 12.06 19.97
N ASP A 86 -5.41 11.90 20.57
CA ASP A 86 -4.19 12.59 20.18
C ASP A 86 -3.33 11.60 19.39
N MET A 87 -3.28 11.77 18.08
CA MET A 87 -2.56 10.84 17.18
C MET A 87 -1.05 11.02 17.20
N TYR A 88 -0.52 11.97 17.98
CA TYR A 88 0.92 12.14 18.17
C TYR A 88 1.38 11.79 19.59
N GLY A 89 0.47 11.58 20.54
CA GLY A 89 0.84 11.30 21.89
C GLY A 89 -0.31 10.83 22.78
N GLY A 90 -0.18 11.09 24.07
CA GLY A 90 -1.06 10.54 25.09
C GLY A 90 -2.01 11.53 25.73
N CYS A 91 -2.13 12.77 25.23
CA CYS A 91 -3.06 13.73 25.81
C CYS A 91 -4.51 13.34 25.53
N SER A 92 -5.38 13.63 26.50
CA SER A 92 -6.81 13.46 26.38
C SER A 92 -7.45 14.82 26.24
N PHE A 93 -8.18 15.05 25.15
CA PHE A 93 -8.82 16.33 24.87
C PHE A 93 -10.32 16.21 24.93
N THR A 94 -10.99 17.24 25.45
CA THR A 94 -12.44 17.34 25.47
C THR A 94 -12.93 17.94 24.17
N TYR A 95 -13.85 17.24 23.48
CA TYR A 95 -14.44 17.73 22.25
C TYR A 95 -15.01 19.16 22.40
N SER A 96 -14.75 20.01 21.43
CA SER A 96 -15.18 21.42 21.37
C SER A 96 -14.53 22.36 22.41
N THR A 97 -14.16 21.87 23.59
CA THR A 97 -13.56 22.70 24.65
C THR A 97 -12.09 22.94 24.38
N ASP A 98 -11.35 21.88 24.03
CA ASP A 98 -9.90 21.91 23.89
C ASP A 98 -9.46 22.06 22.42
N GLN A 99 -10.29 22.65 21.56
CA GLN A 99 -9.91 23.03 20.20
C GLN A 99 -8.89 24.17 20.22
N CYS A 100 -7.79 24.04 19.46
CA CYS A 100 -6.76 25.06 19.44
C CYS A 100 -7.24 26.42 18.88
N GLY A 101 -7.08 27.47 19.70
CA GLY A 101 -6.90 28.83 19.26
C GLY A 101 -5.42 29.22 19.32
N ASN A 102 -4.85 29.16 20.52
CA ASN A 102 -3.43 29.37 20.78
C ASN A 102 -2.93 28.29 21.74
N TYR A 103 -1.70 27.84 21.59
CA TYR A 103 -1.02 26.90 22.47
C TYR A 103 0.38 27.42 22.82
N GLN A 104 0.87 27.04 23.97
CA GLN A 104 2.25 27.28 24.39
C GLN A 104 2.95 25.97 24.79
N ASN A 105 2.21 25.06 25.43
CA ASN A 105 2.70 23.79 25.93
C ASN A 105 2.00 22.62 25.26
N GLU A 106 2.57 21.45 25.41
CA GLU A 106 1.94 20.18 25.12
C GLU A 106 0.69 20.01 26.01
N CYS A 107 -0.32 19.34 25.49
CA CYS A 107 -1.63 19.12 26.11
C CYS A 107 -2.48 20.39 26.33
N ASP A 108 -2.11 21.54 25.80
CA ASP A 108 -2.95 22.74 25.89
C ASP A 108 -4.23 22.60 25.07
N CYS A 109 -4.14 22.02 23.86
CA CYS A 109 -5.27 21.86 22.96
C CYS A 109 -4.96 20.93 21.77
N TYR A 110 -6.01 20.42 21.10
CA TYR A 110 -5.83 19.64 19.87
C TYR A 110 -6.07 20.46 18.61
N ASN A 111 -5.37 20.12 17.53
CA ASN A 111 -5.46 20.77 16.24
C ASN A 111 -5.86 19.77 15.14
N ARG A 112 -6.12 20.26 13.93
CA ARG A 112 -6.32 19.48 12.70
C ARG A 112 -4.95 19.28 12.05
N GLU A 113 -4.33 18.15 12.33
CA GLU A 113 -3.06 17.79 11.74
C GLU A 113 -3.24 17.27 10.32
N HIS A 114 -2.52 17.86 9.38
CA HIS A 114 -2.36 17.33 8.03
C HIS A 114 -1.14 16.41 8.03
N SER A 115 -1.34 15.11 8.29
CA SER A 115 -0.24 14.16 8.32
C SER A 115 0.54 14.13 7.00
N ILE A 116 -0.12 14.32 5.84
CA ILE A 116 0.50 14.79 4.61
C ILE A 116 0.44 16.32 4.63
N PRO A 117 1.56 17.02 4.85
CA PRO A 117 1.58 18.48 5.00
C PRO A 117 0.94 19.22 3.84
N LYS A 118 0.16 20.24 4.13
CA LYS A 118 -0.50 21.07 3.12
C LYS A 118 0.49 21.66 2.10
N SER A 119 1.66 22.04 2.55
CA SER A 119 2.72 22.58 1.69
C SER A 119 3.17 21.60 0.60
N TRP A 120 2.94 20.29 0.77
CA TRP A 120 3.33 19.29 -0.21
C TRP A 120 2.38 19.24 -1.42
N PHE A 121 1.17 19.78 -1.28
CA PHE A 121 0.14 19.79 -2.32
C PHE A 121 -0.49 21.20 -2.57
N GLY A 122 0.25 22.27 -2.32
CA GLY A 122 -0.17 23.62 -2.66
C GLY A 122 -0.94 24.38 -1.59
N GLY A 123 -1.07 23.83 -0.38
CA GLY A 123 -1.57 24.55 0.81
C GLY A 123 -3.08 24.73 0.92
N SER A 124 -3.88 24.15 0.02
CA SER A 124 -5.33 24.37 0.00
C SER A 124 -6.05 23.60 1.11
N GLU A 125 -6.96 24.31 1.80
CA GLU A 125 -7.93 23.77 2.77
C GLU A 125 -9.36 23.85 2.22
N SER A 126 -9.50 24.11 0.93
CA SER A 126 -10.80 24.21 0.28
C SER A 126 -11.46 22.84 0.14
N ALA A 127 -12.76 22.85 -0.01
CA ALA A 127 -13.52 21.67 -0.39
C ALA A 127 -12.96 21.05 -1.69
N ASN A 128 -13.07 19.74 -1.82
CA ASN A 128 -12.51 18.97 -2.96
C ASN A 128 -10.97 19.07 -3.12
N THR A 129 -10.27 19.20 -2.00
CA THR A 129 -8.80 19.10 -1.95
C THR A 129 -8.39 18.11 -0.87
N PRO A 130 -7.15 17.59 -0.92
CA PRO A 130 -6.64 16.74 0.16
C PRO A 130 -6.73 17.40 1.55
N GLY A 131 -6.69 18.74 1.61
CA GLY A 131 -6.75 19.49 2.88
C GLY A 131 -8.02 19.32 3.72
N THR A 132 -9.03 18.61 3.21
CA THR A 132 -10.25 18.28 3.95
C THR A 132 -10.56 16.78 3.98
N ASP A 133 -9.56 15.94 3.64
CA ASP A 133 -9.71 14.48 3.62
C ASP A 133 -9.38 13.87 5.00
N LEU A 134 -10.41 13.31 5.66
CA LEU A 134 -10.29 12.71 6.99
C LEU A 134 -9.33 11.52 7.06
N PHE A 135 -8.94 10.91 5.94
CA PHE A 135 -7.98 9.80 5.97
C PHE A 135 -6.55 10.23 6.30
N HIS A 136 -6.22 11.52 6.16
CA HIS A 136 -4.93 12.03 6.59
C HIS A 136 -5.02 13.29 7.47
N VAL A 137 -6.22 13.87 7.63
CA VAL A 137 -6.41 15.01 8.54
C VAL A 137 -7.00 14.47 9.85
N VAL A 138 -6.19 14.48 10.90
CA VAL A 138 -6.49 13.83 12.19
C VAL A 138 -6.28 14.82 13.35
N PRO A 139 -6.92 14.59 14.51
CA PRO A 139 -6.64 15.40 15.69
C PRO A 139 -5.29 15.03 16.31
N THR A 140 -4.50 16.03 16.64
CA THR A 140 -3.24 15.88 17.37
C THR A 140 -3.03 17.07 18.32
N ASP A 141 -2.16 16.90 19.29
CA ASP A 141 -1.68 18.01 20.10
C ASP A 141 -1.19 19.18 19.24
N GLY A 142 -1.65 20.40 19.55
CA GLY A 142 -1.35 21.59 18.76
C GLY A 142 0.14 21.98 18.80
N LYS A 143 0.80 21.83 19.95
CA LYS A 143 2.24 22.12 20.13
C LYS A 143 3.08 21.13 19.32
N VAL A 144 2.76 19.84 19.42
CA VAL A 144 3.46 18.78 18.70
C VAL A 144 3.28 18.90 17.19
N ASN A 145 2.05 19.22 16.73
CA ASN A 145 1.78 19.57 15.33
C ASN A 145 2.69 20.72 14.86
N GLY A 146 2.81 21.78 15.66
CA GLY A 146 3.73 22.90 15.37
C GLY A 146 5.21 22.46 15.32
N MET A 147 5.64 21.58 16.21
CA MET A 147 7.02 21.04 16.21
C MET A 147 7.28 20.12 15.03
N ARG A 148 6.30 19.27 14.66
CA ARG A 148 6.37 18.43 13.47
C ARG A 148 6.49 19.26 12.20
N SER A 149 5.82 20.42 12.14
CA SER A 149 5.88 21.32 10.96
C SER A 149 5.50 20.59 9.66
N ASN A 150 6.33 20.65 8.63
CA ASN A 150 6.18 19.94 7.34
C ASN A 150 7.30 18.95 7.07
N TYR A 151 7.97 18.50 8.10
CA TYR A 151 8.98 17.45 7.97
C TYR A 151 8.36 16.13 7.52
N ALA A 152 9.11 15.36 6.73
CA ALA A 152 8.68 14.02 6.34
C ALA A 152 8.55 13.11 7.57
N PHE A 153 7.68 12.10 7.45
CA PHE A 153 7.71 10.99 8.38
C PHE A 153 8.95 10.12 8.13
N GLY A 154 9.48 9.55 9.21
CA GLY A 154 10.64 8.67 9.13
C GLY A 154 11.03 8.12 10.50
N GLU A 155 11.97 7.21 10.53
CA GLU A 155 12.54 6.70 11.76
C GLU A 155 13.67 7.60 12.24
N VAL A 156 13.72 7.86 13.52
CA VAL A 156 14.66 8.80 14.15
C VAL A 156 15.80 8.05 14.84
N SER A 157 17.03 8.28 14.39
CA SER A 157 18.25 7.74 15.04
C SER A 157 18.68 8.55 16.25
N SER A 158 18.50 9.88 16.22
CA SER A 158 18.86 10.80 17.31
C SER A 158 17.80 11.89 17.41
N ALA A 159 17.02 11.87 18.48
CA ALA A 159 15.95 12.83 18.71
C ALA A 159 16.49 14.18 19.22
N THR A 160 15.95 15.26 18.66
CA THR A 160 16.13 16.63 19.16
C THR A 160 14.90 17.12 19.93
N TYR A 161 13.76 16.46 19.73
CA TYR A 161 12.51 16.68 20.46
C TYR A 161 11.77 15.35 20.63
N THR A 162 11.14 15.16 21.79
CA THR A 162 10.31 13.98 22.09
C THR A 162 9.01 14.41 22.74
N TYR A 163 7.92 13.71 22.41
CA TYR A 163 6.60 13.88 23.00
C TYR A 163 5.93 12.51 23.14
N GLY A 164 5.75 12.06 24.38
CA GLY A 164 5.40 10.66 24.61
C GLY A 164 6.40 9.74 23.91
N ASN A 165 5.92 8.90 23.03
CA ASN A 165 6.74 8.01 22.19
C ASN A 165 7.05 8.58 20.81
N SER A 166 6.49 9.75 20.45
CA SER A 166 6.81 10.43 19.20
C SER A 166 8.12 11.19 19.27
N ARG A 167 8.86 11.25 18.16
CA ARG A 167 10.20 11.84 18.11
C ARG A 167 10.38 12.71 16.85
N LEU A 168 11.11 13.82 17.00
CA LEU A 168 11.63 14.61 15.88
C LEU A 168 13.15 14.61 15.95
N GLY A 169 13.83 14.36 14.85
CA GLY A 169 15.29 14.33 14.86
C GLY A 169 15.92 13.83 13.57
N THR A 170 17.17 13.39 13.68
CA THR A 170 17.95 12.90 12.54
C THR A 170 17.35 11.62 12.00
N ALA A 171 17.12 11.58 10.67
CA ALA A 171 16.63 10.39 9.98
C ALA A 171 17.60 9.21 10.10
N SER A 172 17.09 8.02 10.33
CA SER A 172 17.81 6.76 10.14
C SER A 172 17.46 6.13 8.78
N SER A 173 18.34 5.24 8.33
CA SER A 173 18.01 4.38 7.18
C SER A 173 16.98 3.34 7.56
N ILE A 174 16.17 2.92 6.60
CA ILE A 174 15.17 1.87 6.74
C ILE A 174 15.64 0.65 5.98
N THR A 175 15.63 -0.50 6.65
CA THR A 175 15.85 -1.80 6.01
C THR A 175 14.54 -2.58 6.04
N ILE A 176 14.15 -3.14 4.90
CA ILE A 176 12.94 -3.96 4.72
C ILE A 176 13.17 -5.01 3.65
N ALA A 177 12.61 -6.21 3.86
CA ALA A 177 12.57 -7.29 2.89
C ALA A 177 11.14 -7.53 2.35
N GLY A 178 11.02 -8.31 1.27
CA GLY A 178 9.73 -8.75 0.75
C GLY A 178 8.84 -7.59 0.28
N THR A 179 9.40 -6.70 -0.52
CA THR A 179 8.64 -5.60 -1.15
C THR A 179 8.89 -5.61 -2.66
N LEU A 180 8.15 -4.78 -3.39
CA LEU A 180 8.42 -4.57 -4.81
C LEU A 180 9.83 -4.01 -5.11
N LEU A 181 10.57 -3.56 -4.08
CA LEU A 181 11.94 -3.10 -4.21
C LEU A 181 12.93 -4.26 -4.24
N SER A 182 12.73 -5.24 -3.36
CA SER A 182 13.53 -6.45 -3.23
C SER A 182 12.80 -7.50 -2.39
N ALA A 183 13.01 -8.78 -2.69
CA ALA A 183 12.61 -9.87 -1.81
C ALA A 183 13.52 -9.96 -0.58
N ASP A 184 14.81 -9.69 -0.77
CA ASP A 184 15.82 -9.65 0.29
C ASP A 184 15.85 -8.25 0.94
N ASP A 185 16.67 -8.10 1.97
CA ASP A 185 16.88 -6.83 2.65
C ASP A 185 17.27 -5.72 1.68
N TYR A 186 16.47 -4.66 1.69
CA TYR A 186 16.71 -3.43 0.95
C TYR A 186 16.82 -2.27 1.92
N THR A 187 17.96 -1.59 1.90
CA THR A 187 18.22 -0.45 2.78
C THR A 187 18.15 0.85 1.99
N VAL A 188 17.38 1.79 2.49
CA VAL A 188 17.23 3.12 1.89
C VAL A 188 17.21 4.21 2.96
N SER A 189 17.78 5.38 2.62
CA SER A 189 17.81 6.55 3.50
C SER A 189 16.79 7.59 3.04
N CYS A 190 16.24 8.34 4.00
CA CYS A 190 15.47 9.53 3.71
C CYS A 190 16.38 10.59 3.06
N THR A 191 15.86 11.29 2.05
CA THR A 191 16.59 12.38 1.40
C THR A 191 16.51 13.70 2.15
N THR A 192 15.67 13.76 3.20
CA THR A 192 15.48 14.95 4.06
C THR A 192 15.76 14.61 5.52
N SER A 193 16.12 15.61 6.32
CA SER A 193 16.34 15.53 7.77
C SER A 193 16.21 16.97 8.33
N PRO A 194 15.54 17.17 9.48
CA PRO A 194 15.00 16.14 10.36
C PRO A 194 13.76 15.45 9.80
N VAL A 195 13.37 14.33 10.43
CA VAL A 195 12.12 13.62 10.19
C VAL A 195 11.33 13.50 11.48
N PHE A 196 10.01 13.32 11.37
CA PHE A 196 9.14 13.06 12.51
C PHE A 196 8.73 11.58 12.51
N GLU A 197 8.90 10.95 13.67
CA GLU A 197 8.50 9.56 13.93
C GLU A 197 7.36 9.57 14.95
N PRO A 198 6.13 9.17 14.56
CA PRO A 198 5.03 8.99 15.48
C PRO A 198 5.27 7.78 16.39
N ALA A 199 4.52 7.70 17.48
CA ALA A 199 4.52 6.53 18.36
C ALA A 199 4.21 5.24 17.58
N ASP A 200 4.80 4.13 18.01
CA ASP A 200 4.72 2.85 17.29
C ASP A 200 3.27 2.39 17.05
N GLU A 201 2.38 2.67 18.00
CA GLU A 201 0.96 2.36 18.00
C GLU A 201 0.14 3.12 16.94
N TYR A 202 0.72 4.13 16.27
CA TYR A 202 0.07 4.92 15.21
C TYR A 202 0.80 4.86 13.88
N LYS A 203 1.90 4.13 13.79
CA LYS A 203 2.70 4.04 12.56
C LYS A 203 1.90 3.45 11.41
N GLY A 204 1.17 2.35 11.68
CA GLY A 204 0.30 1.70 10.72
C GLY A 204 -0.87 2.58 10.28
N ASP A 205 -1.52 3.26 11.23
CA ASP A 205 -2.57 4.24 10.96
C ASP A 205 -2.11 5.30 9.93
N PHE A 206 -0.95 5.91 10.17
CA PHE A 206 -0.38 6.91 9.27
C PHE A 206 0.04 6.31 7.93
N ALA A 207 0.61 5.10 7.91
CA ALA A 207 0.98 4.42 6.68
C ALA A 207 -0.26 4.16 5.80
N ARG A 208 -1.32 3.60 6.37
CA ARG A 208 -2.59 3.35 5.67
C ARG A 208 -3.31 4.65 5.29
N GLY A 209 -3.21 5.67 6.14
CA GLY A 209 -3.69 7.02 5.84
C GLY A 209 -3.01 7.62 4.61
N TYR A 210 -1.68 7.51 4.51
CA TYR A 210 -0.89 7.94 3.34
C TYR A 210 -1.25 7.17 2.09
N MET A 211 -1.31 5.82 2.16
CA MET A 211 -1.69 4.95 1.05
C MET A 211 -3.09 5.26 0.53
N GLY A 212 -4.08 5.38 1.43
CA GLY A 212 -5.46 5.70 1.08
C GLY A 212 -5.61 7.08 0.44
N THR A 213 -4.96 8.09 1.01
CA THR A 213 -4.96 9.46 0.48
C THR A 213 -4.25 9.54 -0.87
N LEU A 214 -3.09 8.87 -1.01
CA LEU A 214 -2.39 8.76 -2.29
C LEU A 214 -3.32 8.21 -3.37
N LEU A 215 -3.99 7.08 -3.11
CA LEU A 215 -4.91 6.45 -4.07
C LEU A 215 -6.12 7.35 -4.36
N ARG A 216 -6.71 7.97 -3.33
CA ARG A 216 -7.88 8.87 -3.51
C ARG A 216 -7.58 10.02 -4.47
N TRP A 217 -6.39 10.59 -4.42
CA TRP A 217 -6.04 11.81 -5.14
C TRP A 217 -5.07 11.59 -6.31
N ALA A 218 -4.82 10.33 -6.69
CA ALA A 218 -3.96 9.93 -7.80
C ALA A 218 -4.50 10.33 -9.19
N ASN A 219 -3.73 10.02 -10.23
CA ASN A 219 -4.13 10.05 -11.63
C ASN A 219 -4.72 11.38 -12.12
N GLY A 220 -4.29 12.51 -11.54
CA GLY A 220 -4.73 13.84 -11.93
C GLY A 220 -5.99 14.35 -11.22
N ASP A 221 -6.55 13.58 -10.26
CA ASP A 221 -7.63 14.07 -9.40
C ASP A 221 -7.17 15.26 -8.54
N TYR A 222 -5.88 15.28 -8.19
CA TYR A 222 -5.21 16.44 -7.59
C TYR A 222 -3.72 16.46 -7.98
N GLN A 223 -3.01 17.55 -7.63
CA GLN A 223 -1.56 17.60 -7.83
C GLN A 223 -0.86 16.59 -6.90
N ALA A 224 0.27 16.04 -7.35
CA ALA A 224 1.06 15.10 -6.56
C ALA A 224 1.63 15.78 -5.29
N PHE A 225 1.84 14.96 -4.25
CA PHE A 225 2.35 15.39 -2.94
C PHE A 225 3.89 15.55 -2.93
N THR A 226 4.46 16.15 -3.98
CA THR A 226 5.91 16.13 -4.26
C THR A 226 6.64 17.43 -3.96
N THR A 227 5.97 18.42 -3.37
CA THR A 227 6.61 19.68 -3.01
C THR A 227 7.36 19.57 -1.68
N GLY A 228 8.53 20.18 -1.58
CA GLY A 228 9.36 20.15 -0.36
C GLY A 228 9.72 18.72 0.07
N ASP A 229 9.62 18.42 1.36
CA ASP A 229 9.94 17.10 1.92
C ASP A 229 9.01 15.98 1.43
N GLY A 230 7.89 16.33 0.79
CA GLY A 230 7.00 15.37 0.15
C GLY A 230 7.68 14.55 -0.94
N ALA A 231 8.66 15.12 -1.64
CA ALA A 231 9.46 14.43 -2.65
C ALA A 231 10.32 13.28 -2.08
N ALA A 232 10.54 13.24 -0.77
CA ALA A 232 11.20 12.09 -0.13
C ALA A 232 10.30 10.85 -0.11
N VAL A 233 8.98 11.03 0.00
CA VAL A 233 8.00 9.94 0.15
C VAL A 233 7.26 9.66 -1.17
N PHE A 234 6.85 10.70 -1.90
CA PHE A 234 6.00 10.60 -3.09
C PHE A 234 6.77 10.90 -4.37
N SER A 235 6.54 10.10 -5.43
CA SER A 235 7.17 10.28 -6.75
C SER A 235 6.26 10.98 -7.75
N GLY A 236 4.95 10.98 -7.54
CA GLY A 236 3.96 11.47 -8.49
C GLY A 236 3.83 10.65 -9.77
N ASN A 237 4.52 9.52 -9.87
CA ASN A 237 4.40 8.59 -11.00
C ASN A 237 3.57 7.37 -10.58
N TYR A 238 2.34 7.29 -11.07
CA TYR A 238 1.32 6.33 -10.66
C TYR A 238 1.30 5.01 -11.47
N THR A 239 2.39 4.68 -12.15
CA THR A 239 2.58 3.41 -12.86
C THR A 239 3.39 2.42 -12.03
N ALA A 240 3.43 1.16 -12.43
CA ALA A 240 4.27 0.14 -11.79
C ALA A 240 5.76 0.55 -11.75
N SER A 241 6.29 1.11 -12.85
CA SER A 241 7.68 1.61 -12.89
C SER A 241 7.93 2.80 -11.96
N GLY A 242 6.89 3.57 -11.65
CA GLY A 242 6.89 4.67 -10.69
C GLY A 242 6.47 4.25 -9.27
N ARG A 243 6.39 2.97 -8.99
CA ARG A 243 5.99 2.40 -7.71
C ARG A 243 4.65 2.96 -7.22
N TYR A 244 3.73 3.12 -8.16
CA TYR A 244 2.38 3.62 -7.88
C TYR A 244 2.35 4.90 -7.03
N GLY A 245 3.23 5.85 -7.35
CA GLY A 245 3.26 7.17 -6.73
C GLY A 245 4.18 7.31 -5.52
N LEU A 246 4.86 6.24 -5.09
CA LEU A 246 5.82 6.27 -3.99
C LEU A 246 7.28 6.30 -4.49
N THR A 247 8.18 6.90 -3.72
CA THR A 247 9.63 6.72 -3.87
C THR A 247 10.06 5.36 -3.31
N ALA A 248 11.31 4.96 -3.49
CA ALA A 248 11.84 3.78 -2.81
C ALA A 248 11.78 3.94 -1.27
N TYR A 249 12.09 5.14 -0.76
CA TYR A 249 11.95 5.45 0.66
C TYR A 249 10.49 5.38 1.11
N GLY A 250 9.56 5.95 0.35
CA GLY A 250 8.13 5.90 0.66
C GLY A 250 7.61 4.46 0.74
N VAL A 251 7.99 3.58 -0.20
CA VAL A 251 7.65 2.15 -0.12
C VAL A 251 8.22 1.52 1.15
N ALA A 252 9.51 1.71 1.42
CA ALA A 252 10.17 1.09 2.57
C ALA A 252 9.55 1.55 3.89
N LEU A 253 9.31 2.85 4.05
CA LEU A 253 8.72 3.43 5.26
C LEU A 253 7.30 2.92 5.49
N LEU A 254 6.42 3.11 4.49
CA LEU A 254 5.00 2.84 4.66
C LEU A 254 4.72 1.33 4.78
N MET A 255 5.43 0.47 4.03
CA MET A 255 5.29 -0.98 4.17
C MET A 255 5.85 -1.49 5.50
N LYS A 256 6.96 -0.93 5.98
CA LYS A 256 7.50 -1.28 7.31
C LYS A 256 6.49 -0.95 8.41
N TRP A 257 5.96 0.27 8.42
CA TRP A 257 5.02 0.70 9.43
C TRP A 257 3.67 -0.02 9.35
N HIS A 258 3.18 -0.24 8.13
CA HIS A 258 1.97 -1.01 7.88
C HIS A 258 2.03 -2.44 8.43
N ARG A 259 3.21 -3.08 8.35
CA ARG A 259 3.46 -4.43 8.88
C ARG A 259 3.71 -4.46 10.38
N GLN A 260 4.38 -3.42 10.93
CA GLN A 260 4.70 -3.32 12.36
C GLN A 260 3.46 -3.06 13.21
N ASP A 261 2.54 -2.27 12.68
CA ASP A 261 1.31 -1.85 13.35
C ASP A 261 0.11 -2.24 12.48
N PRO A 262 -0.39 -3.49 12.64
CA PRO A 262 -1.54 -4.00 11.91
C PRO A 262 -2.82 -3.22 12.24
N VAL A 263 -3.83 -3.34 11.33
CA VAL A 263 -5.13 -2.65 11.48
C VAL A 263 -5.77 -2.95 12.83
N SER A 264 -6.09 -1.89 13.56
CA SER A 264 -6.74 -1.95 14.87
C SER A 264 -8.26 -1.78 14.78
N ASP A 265 -8.98 -2.17 15.83
CA ASP A 265 -10.43 -1.93 15.96
C ASP A 265 -10.77 -0.42 15.87
N LYS A 266 -9.89 0.46 16.36
CA LYS A 266 -9.99 1.91 16.23
C LYS A 266 -10.03 2.33 14.76
N GLU A 267 -9.13 1.80 13.92
CA GLU A 267 -9.09 2.15 12.50
C GLU A 267 -10.31 1.65 11.75
N ILE A 268 -10.79 0.43 12.05
CA ILE A 268 -12.01 -0.14 11.46
C ILE A 268 -13.21 0.74 11.81
N ALA A 269 -13.38 1.09 13.08
CA ALA A 269 -14.45 1.97 13.54
C ALA A 269 -14.34 3.37 12.90
N ARG A 270 -13.11 3.89 12.80
CA ARG A 270 -12.84 5.17 12.14
C ARG A 270 -13.19 5.14 10.65
N ASN A 271 -12.85 4.08 9.94
CA ASN A 271 -13.16 3.93 8.51
C ASN A 271 -14.68 3.96 8.26
N ASP A 272 -15.47 3.29 9.11
CA ASP A 272 -16.94 3.33 9.07
C ASP A 272 -17.47 4.74 9.36
N ALA A 273 -16.93 5.41 10.37
CA ALA A 273 -17.35 6.76 10.73
C ALA A 273 -16.97 7.79 9.65
N VAL A 274 -15.79 7.65 9.04
CA VAL A 274 -15.35 8.48 7.91
C VAL A 274 -16.27 8.25 6.71
N GLN A 275 -16.64 7.01 6.39
CA GLN A 275 -17.61 6.74 5.32
C GLN A 275 -18.96 7.44 5.59
N ALA A 276 -19.41 7.45 6.83
CA ALA A 276 -20.66 8.14 7.19
C ALA A 276 -20.58 9.67 6.96
N LYS A 277 -19.39 10.27 7.09
CA LYS A 277 -19.15 11.72 6.92
C LYS A 277 -18.82 12.10 5.46
N GLN A 278 -17.78 11.49 4.88
CA GLN A 278 -17.29 11.87 3.55
C GLN A 278 -17.59 10.84 2.45
N GLY A 279 -18.25 9.73 2.77
CA GLY A 279 -18.87 8.80 1.82
C GLY A 279 -17.97 7.71 1.26
N ASN A 280 -16.64 7.90 1.22
CA ASN A 280 -15.67 6.93 0.74
C ASN A 280 -14.99 6.16 1.88
N ARG A 281 -14.27 5.12 1.54
CA ARG A 281 -13.53 4.26 2.48
C ARG A 281 -12.05 4.22 2.13
N ASN A 282 -11.23 3.88 3.10
CA ASN A 282 -9.83 3.52 2.88
C ASN A 282 -9.72 2.01 2.64
N PRO A 283 -9.37 1.58 1.41
CA PRO A 283 -9.27 0.15 1.08
C PRO A 283 -8.20 -0.61 1.88
N PHE A 284 -7.16 0.07 2.36
CA PHE A 284 -6.06 -0.54 3.11
C PHE A 284 -6.40 -0.79 4.59
N ILE A 285 -7.56 -0.32 5.05
CA ILE A 285 -8.14 -0.70 6.34
C ILE A 285 -9.07 -1.89 6.16
N ASP A 286 -9.87 -1.89 5.09
CA ASP A 286 -10.82 -2.97 4.80
C ASP A 286 -10.11 -4.26 4.35
N TYR A 287 -9.05 -4.13 3.57
CA TYR A 287 -8.21 -5.21 3.06
C TYR A 287 -6.73 -4.80 3.19
N PRO A 288 -6.12 -4.90 4.37
CA PRO A 288 -4.72 -4.49 4.56
C PRO A 288 -3.75 -5.27 3.67
N GLU A 289 -4.05 -6.53 3.35
CA GLU A 289 -3.27 -7.35 2.42
C GLU A 289 -3.12 -6.71 1.03
N LEU A 290 -4.03 -5.81 0.65
CA LEU A 290 -3.99 -5.11 -0.63
C LEU A 290 -2.69 -4.32 -0.83
N ALA A 291 -2.09 -3.81 0.27
CA ALA A 291 -0.80 -3.14 0.22
C ALA A 291 0.31 -4.06 -0.28
N GLU A 292 0.26 -5.36 0.05
CA GLU A 292 1.22 -6.36 -0.41
C GLU A 292 1.15 -6.60 -1.92
N TYR A 293 -0.03 -6.46 -2.52
CA TYR A 293 -0.23 -6.62 -3.97
C TYR A 293 0.17 -5.37 -4.78
N LEU A 294 0.29 -4.22 -4.13
CA LEU A 294 0.75 -2.98 -4.78
C LEU A 294 2.24 -2.72 -4.51
N TRP A 295 2.68 -2.83 -3.25
CA TRP A 295 4.01 -2.42 -2.83
C TRP A 295 4.81 -3.50 -2.10
N GLY A 296 4.19 -4.61 -1.72
CA GLY A 296 4.80 -5.69 -0.95
C GLY A 296 5.24 -6.89 -1.80
N CYS A 297 5.30 -8.04 -1.16
CA CYS A 297 5.81 -9.29 -1.72
C CYS A 297 4.92 -9.90 -2.80
N LYS A 298 3.64 -9.52 -2.86
CA LYS A 298 2.66 -9.94 -3.86
C LYS A 298 2.52 -8.96 -5.03
N ALA A 299 3.42 -7.98 -5.14
CA ALA A 299 3.35 -6.96 -6.17
C ALA A 299 3.34 -7.60 -7.57
N GLY A 300 2.30 -7.28 -8.35
CA GLY A 300 2.07 -7.85 -9.67
C GLY A 300 1.19 -9.10 -9.72
N GLU A 301 0.88 -9.73 -8.58
CA GLU A 301 -0.10 -10.82 -8.51
C GLU A 301 -1.53 -10.28 -8.54
N ALA A 302 -2.47 -11.16 -8.90
CA ALA A 302 -3.89 -10.83 -8.92
C ALA A 302 -4.47 -10.84 -7.49
N PHE A 303 -5.17 -9.76 -7.10
CA PHE A 303 -5.80 -9.65 -5.78
C PHE A 303 -7.13 -10.39 -5.74
N PRO A 304 -7.25 -11.53 -5.02
CA PRO A 304 -8.44 -12.37 -5.04
C PRO A 304 -9.43 -11.97 -3.94
N VAL A 305 -10.19 -10.89 -4.10
CA VAL A 305 -11.17 -10.38 -3.11
C VAL A 305 -12.08 -11.49 -2.56
N ALA A 306 -12.54 -12.40 -3.43
CA ALA A 306 -13.47 -13.46 -3.04
C ALA A 306 -12.90 -14.46 -2.01
N SER A 307 -11.56 -14.57 -1.93
CA SER A 307 -10.88 -15.45 -0.95
C SER A 307 -10.26 -14.67 0.21
N GLN A 308 -10.37 -13.33 0.22
CA GLN A 308 -9.93 -12.48 1.34
C GLN A 308 -11.09 -12.25 2.30
N THR A 309 -10.78 -12.20 3.58
CA THR A 309 -11.75 -11.80 4.61
C THR A 309 -11.53 -10.33 4.93
N PRO A 310 -12.50 -9.45 4.63
CA PRO A 310 -12.35 -8.05 4.96
C PRO A 310 -12.40 -7.82 6.47
N TYR A 311 -11.74 -6.77 6.91
CA TYR A 311 -11.66 -6.39 8.31
C TYR A 311 -12.91 -5.60 8.69
N VAL A 312 -13.69 -6.12 9.63
CA VAL A 312 -14.95 -5.55 10.07
C VAL A 312 -14.95 -5.35 11.58
N ASN A 313 -15.66 -4.34 12.03
CA ASN A 313 -15.88 -4.11 13.46
C ASN A 313 -16.80 -5.20 14.01
N ASN A 314 -16.24 -6.15 14.76
CA ASN A 314 -16.98 -7.22 15.43
C ASN A 314 -17.65 -6.78 16.75
N ALA A 315 -17.73 -5.49 17.01
CA ALA A 315 -18.35 -4.94 18.23
C ALA A 315 -19.88 -5.19 18.28
N THR A 316 -20.29 -6.48 18.25
CA THR A 316 -21.60 -6.91 18.75
C THR A 316 -21.61 -7.04 20.28
N THR A 317 -20.50 -6.90 20.94
CA THR A 317 -20.36 -6.84 22.39
C THR A 317 -19.83 -5.46 22.77
N GLY A 318 -20.66 -4.66 23.43
CA GLY A 318 -20.41 -3.30 23.86
C GLY A 318 -19.27 -3.10 24.88
N SER A 319 -18.13 -3.69 24.59
CA SER A 319 -16.86 -3.41 25.21
C SER A 319 -16.07 -2.57 24.21
N GLY A 320 -16.03 -1.27 24.42
CA GLY A 320 -15.09 -0.41 23.71
C GLY A 320 -13.70 -1.00 23.91
N SER A 321 -13.16 -1.62 22.86
CA SER A 321 -11.77 -2.07 22.89
C SER A 321 -10.92 -0.82 23.07
N THR A 322 -10.24 -0.74 24.19
CA THR A 322 -9.21 0.26 24.46
C THR A 322 -7.88 -0.15 23.85
N GLY A 323 -7.89 -1.23 23.05
CA GLY A 323 -6.69 -1.90 22.59
C GLY A 323 -6.39 -1.63 21.12
N GLU A 324 -5.24 -1.13 20.88
CA GLU A 324 -4.54 -1.10 19.60
C GLU A 324 -3.86 -2.45 19.33
N THR A 325 -4.55 -3.55 19.62
CA THR A 325 -4.05 -4.88 19.32
C THR A 325 -4.26 -5.14 17.84
N GLY A 326 -3.15 -5.35 17.14
CA GLY A 326 -3.16 -5.67 15.72
C GLY A 326 -3.94 -6.95 15.40
N ASN A 327 -4.41 -7.06 14.17
CA ASN A 327 -5.15 -8.22 13.71
C ASN A 327 -4.21 -9.40 13.45
N GLU A 328 -4.38 -10.51 14.19
CA GLU A 328 -3.57 -11.72 14.08
C GLU A 328 -3.58 -12.31 12.65
N GLN A 329 -4.69 -12.19 11.92
CA GLN A 329 -4.81 -12.68 10.55
C GLN A 329 -3.83 -11.98 9.62
N TYR A 330 -3.67 -10.64 9.74
CA TYR A 330 -2.72 -9.91 8.93
C TYR A 330 -1.26 -10.25 9.29
N THR A 331 -0.96 -10.40 10.56
CA THR A 331 0.37 -10.81 11.03
C THR A 331 0.77 -12.18 10.46
N HIS A 332 -0.17 -13.13 10.41
CA HIS A 332 0.05 -14.44 9.81
C HIS A 332 0.31 -14.32 8.30
N PHE A 333 -0.49 -13.54 7.59
CA PHE A 333 -0.30 -13.29 6.15
C PHE A 333 1.09 -12.71 5.82
N VAL A 334 1.58 -11.73 6.59
CA VAL A 334 2.91 -11.14 6.41
C VAL A 334 4.02 -12.17 6.60
N THR A 335 3.85 -13.08 7.56
CA THR A 335 4.80 -14.18 7.79
C THR A 335 4.85 -15.14 6.60
N GLU A 336 3.71 -15.47 6.00
CA GLU A 336 3.64 -16.29 4.78
C GLU A 336 4.29 -15.56 3.59
N CYS A 337 4.08 -14.27 3.45
CA CYS A 337 4.65 -13.44 2.40
C CYS A 337 6.20 -13.47 2.39
N SER A 338 6.80 -13.40 3.56
CA SER A 338 8.26 -13.42 3.70
C SER A 338 8.90 -14.77 3.36
N ALA A 339 8.09 -15.82 3.20
CA ALA A 339 8.54 -17.18 2.87
C ALA A 339 8.41 -17.54 1.38
N ILE A 340 7.90 -16.65 0.52
CA ILE A 340 7.73 -16.95 -0.90
C ILE A 340 9.07 -17.07 -1.58
N THR A 341 9.33 -18.25 -2.15
CA THR A 341 10.51 -18.53 -2.94
C THR A 341 10.12 -19.20 -4.26
N TRP A 342 10.92 -18.98 -5.28
CA TRP A 342 10.76 -19.56 -6.61
C TRP A 342 11.89 -20.49 -6.95
N THR A 343 11.59 -21.53 -7.71
CA THR A 343 12.58 -22.49 -8.16
C THR A 343 13.02 -22.15 -9.58
N ILE A 344 14.30 -21.87 -9.76
CA ILE A 344 14.91 -21.68 -11.07
C ILE A 344 15.62 -22.96 -11.46
N THR A 345 15.21 -23.55 -12.58
CA THR A 345 15.74 -24.80 -13.09
C THR A 345 16.57 -24.56 -14.35
N PHE A 346 17.78 -25.05 -14.36
CA PHE A 346 18.69 -25.06 -15.53
C PHE A 346 18.81 -26.49 -16.03
N THR A 347 18.39 -26.71 -17.26
CA THR A 347 18.44 -28.04 -17.88
C THR A 347 19.44 -28.04 -19.01
N ASP A 348 20.48 -28.80 -18.83
CA ASP A 348 21.48 -29.06 -19.85
C ASP A 348 21.34 -30.51 -20.37
N LYS A 349 20.81 -30.65 -21.58
CA LYS A 349 20.60 -31.97 -22.22
C LYS A 349 21.83 -32.59 -22.81
N MET A 350 22.98 -31.90 -22.79
CA MET A 350 24.26 -32.41 -23.30
C MET A 350 24.94 -33.30 -22.24
N HIS A 351 24.83 -32.91 -20.97
CA HIS A 351 25.38 -33.67 -19.85
C HIS A 351 24.35 -34.65 -19.27
N SER A 352 24.76 -35.84 -18.90
CA SER A 352 23.85 -36.89 -18.41
C SER A 352 23.25 -36.63 -17.03
N THR A 353 23.72 -35.62 -16.30
CA THR A 353 23.27 -35.27 -14.91
C THR A 353 22.77 -33.86 -14.77
N ALA A 354 22.30 -33.26 -15.81
CA ALA A 354 22.37 -31.86 -16.07
C ALA A 354 21.12 -31.04 -15.74
N THR A 355 20.46 -31.31 -14.62
CA THR A 355 19.49 -30.38 -14.09
C THR A 355 20.04 -29.79 -12.79
N GLN A 356 20.21 -28.47 -12.78
CA GLN A 356 20.54 -27.69 -11.59
C GLN A 356 19.34 -26.87 -11.20
N SER A 357 19.04 -26.80 -9.93
CA SER A 357 17.96 -25.95 -9.42
C SER A 357 18.51 -24.97 -8.37
N LYS A 358 18.00 -23.77 -8.40
CA LYS A 358 18.33 -22.72 -7.43
C LYS A 358 17.03 -22.14 -6.89
N THR A 359 16.93 -22.02 -5.58
CA THR A 359 15.82 -21.31 -4.92
C THR A 359 16.16 -19.83 -4.84
N VAL A 360 15.24 -18.98 -5.24
CA VAL A 360 15.37 -17.51 -5.24
C VAL A 360 14.14 -16.91 -4.55
N SER A 361 14.35 -15.99 -3.63
CA SER A 361 13.24 -15.30 -2.97
C SER A 361 12.44 -14.48 -3.99
N ASN A 362 11.16 -14.23 -3.69
CA ASN A 362 10.30 -13.41 -4.54
C ASN A 362 10.91 -12.02 -4.77
N GLY A 363 11.02 -11.61 -6.03
CA GLY A 363 11.69 -10.36 -6.43
C GLY A 363 13.21 -10.40 -6.42
N GLY A 364 13.82 -11.46 -5.90
CA GLY A 364 15.28 -11.65 -5.93
C GLY A 364 15.82 -11.91 -7.33
N THR A 365 17.14 -11.91 -7.48
CA THR A 365 17.84 -12.18 -8.74
C THR A 365 18.78 -13.37 -8.60
N PHE A 366 19.19 -13.91 -9.72
CA PHE A 366 20.22 -14.94 -9.78
C PHE A 366 21.22 -14.67 -10.91
N THR A 367 22.38 -15.28 -10.81
CA THR A 367 23.39 -15.25 -11.90
C THR A 367 23.25 -16.52 -12.71
N PHE A 368 23.21 -16.40 -14.04
CA PHE A 368 23.20 -17.54 -14.95
C PHE A 368 24.51 -18.32 -14.85
N PRO A 369 24.46 -19.65 -14.62
CA PRO A 369 25.66 -20.45 -14.45
C PRO A 369 26.41 -20.61 -15.77
N SER A 370 27.72 -20.88 -15.68
CA SER A 370 28.53 -21.39 -16.80
C SER A 370 28.37 -22.91 -16.91
N VAL A 371 28.52 -23.42 -18.12
CA VAL A 371 28.59 -24.86 -18.39
C VAL A 371 29.85 -25.10 -19.24
N GLU A 372 30.55 -26.16 -18.92
CA GLU A 372 31.77 -26.53 -19.66
C GLU A 372 31.43 -27.06 -21.06
N ASP A 373 32.30 -26.78 -22.03
CA ASP A 373 32.20 -27.33 -23.38
C ASP A 373 32.27 -28.87 -23.36
N GLN A 374 31.59 -29.50 -24.29
CA GLN A 374 31.44 -30.95 -24.27
C GLN A 374 31.76 -31.63 -25.59
N THR A 375 32.36 -32.83 -25.46
CA THR A 375 32.38 -33.79 -26.55
C THR A 375 31.27 -34.81 -26.34
N LYS A 376 30.34 -34.93 -27.29
CA LYS A 376 29.25 -35.88 -27.19
C LYS A 376 29.75 -37.31 -27.38
N VAL A 377 29.61 -38.15 -26.34
CA VAL A 377 30.18 -39.49 -26.30
C VAL A 377 29.25 -40.62 -26.77
N ALA A 378 27.96 -40.31 -27.02
CA ALA A 378 26.99 -41.32 -27.43
C ALA A 378 25.92 -40.74 -28.38
N GLY A 379 25.29 -41.60 -29.21
CA GLY A 379 24.27 -41.21 -30.16
C GLY A 379 24.79 -40.86 -31.55
N THR A 380 23.94 -40.26 -32.42
CA THR A 380 24.27 -39.96 -33.84
C THR A 380 25.37 -38.92 -34.03
N CYS A 381 25.70 -38.17 -32.98
CA CYS A 381 26.71 -37.10 -32.99
C CYS A 381 27.88 -37.44 -32.06
N ALA A 382 28.18 -38.72 -31.80
CA ALA A 382 29.29 -39.13 -30.93
C ALA A 382 30.64 -38.64 -31.52
N GLY A 383 31.49 -38.05 -30.66
CA GLY A 383 32.77 -37.47 -31.05
C GLY A 383 32.74 -36.01 -31.52
N GLU A 384 31.55 -35.42 -31.68
CA GLU A 384 31.43 -34.02 -32.04
C GLU A 384 31.65 -33.11 -30.83
N HIS A 385 32.33 -31.98 -31.05
CA HIS A 385 32.59 -30.97 -30.03
C HIS A 385 31.54 -29.88 -30.07
N TYR A 386 31.11 -29.41 -28.88
CA TYR A 386 30.09 -28.42 -28.71
C TYR A 386 30.52 -27.38 -27.67
N HIS A 387 30.32 -26.10 -28.00
CA HIS A 387 30.57 -24.98 -27.13
C HIS A 387 29.25 -24.50 -26.50
N PHE A 388 29.28 -24.23 -25.22
CA PHE A 388 28.12 -23.61 -24.54
C PHE A 388 27.98 -22.15 -24.99
N VAL A 389 26.80 -21.79 -25.50
CA VAL A 389 26.48 -20.43 -26.00
C VAL A 389 25.71 -19.61 -24.98
N GLY A 390 24.75 -20.22 -24.29
CA GLY A 390 23.94 -19.51 -23.33
C GLY A 390 22.68 -20.28 -22.93
N TRP A 391 21.83 -19.61 -22.17
CA TRP A 391 20.59 -20.15 -21.64
C TRP A 391 19.38 -19.57 -22.35
N LEU A 392 18.45 -20.41 -22.79
CA LEU A 392 17.20 -20.04 -23.43
C LEU A 392 16.02 -20.29 -22.48
N PRO A 393 15.12 -19.31 -22.25
CA PRO A 393 13.91 -19.54 -21.44
C PRO A 393 13.02 -20.62 -22.05
N SER A 394 12.44 -21.47 -21.24
CA SER A 394 11.49 -22.51 -21.70
C SER A 394 10.23 -21.92 -22.39
N THR A 395 9.91 -20.66 -22.13
CA THR A 395 8.81 -19.92 -22.74
C THR A 395 9.13 -19.35 -24.14
N HIS A 396 10.41 -19.43 -24.59
CA HIS A 396 10.80 -18.94 -25.90
C HIS A 396 10.22 -19.81 -27.01
N THR A 397 9.55 -19.18 -28.00
CA THR A 397 8.88 -19.87 -29.12
C THR A 397 9.31 -19.39 -30.50
N ALA A 398 10.09 -18.32 -30.57
CA ALA A 398 10.56 -17.77 -31.84
C ALA A 398 11.64 -18.65 -32.49
N THR A 399 11.64 -18.75 -33.80
CA THR A 399 12.65 -19.44 -34.61
C THR A 399 13.01 -18.58 -35.83
N PRO A 400 14.29 -18.46 -36.20
CA PRO A 400 15.47 -19.05 -35.54
C PRO A 400 15.81 -18.39 -34.20
N ILE A 401 16.50 -19.13 -33.31
CA ILE A 401 17.07 -18.57 -32.07
C ILE A 401 18.24 -17.68 -32.48
N THR A 402 18.36 -16.51 -31.89
CA THR A 402 19.43 -15.53 -32.08
C THR A 402 20.19 -15.28 -30.77
N ASP A 403 21.39 -14.71 -30.85
CA ASP A 403 22.16 -14.35 -29.63
C ASP A 403 21.37 -13.39 -28.69
N ALA A 404 20.46 -12.57 -29.23
CA ALA A 404 19.63 -11.67 -28.45
C ALA A 404 18.58 -12.40 -27.58
N ASP A 405 18.29 -13.66 -27.89
CA ASP A 405 17.32 -14.51 -27.16
C ASP A 405 17.98 -15.23 -25.99
N LEU A 406 19.34 -15.20 -25.89
CA LEU A 406 20.10 -15.97 -24.94
C LEU A 406 20.58 -15.13 -23.74
N TYR A 407 20.57 -15.76 -22.58
CA TYR A 407 21.23 -15.24 -21.38
C TYR A 407 22.61 -15.85 -21.26
N THR A 408 23.67 -15.04 -21.32
CA THR A 408 25.05 -15.50 -21.20
C THR A 408 25.42 -15.80 -19.76
N ALA A 409 26.34 -16.76 -19.57
CA ALA A 409 26.89 -17.08 -18.25
C ALA A 409 27.46 -15.83 -17.55
N GLY A 410 27.27 -15.72 -16.24
CA GLY A 410 27.72 -14.59 -15.43
C GLY A 410 26.81 -13.35 -15.47
N THR A 411 25.80 -13.32 -16.34
CA THR A 411 24.81 -12.23 -16.32
C THR A 411 23.79 -12.40 -15.18
N THR A 412 23.28 -11.28 -14.66
CA THR A 412 22.26 -11.28 -13.61
C THR A 412 20.87 -11.27 -14.24
N SER A 413 19.96 -12.09 -13.72
CA SER A 413 18.56 -12.12 -14.16
C SER A 413 17.83 -10.82 -13.80
N LYS A 414 16.66 -10.62 -14.40
CA LYS A 414 15.63 -9.73 -13.84
C LYS A 414 15.10 -10.30 -12.53
N ALA A 415 14.35 -9.48 -11.77
CA ALA A 415 13.65 -9.93 -10.58
C ALA A 415 12.75 -11.14 -10.86
N VAL A 416 12.84 -12.17 -10.01
CA VAL A 416 12.10 -13.43 -10.16
C VAL A 416 10.78 -13.33 -9.43
N THR A 417 9.68 -13.59 -10.14
CA THR A 417 8.30 -13.54 -9.61
C THR A 417 7.51 -14.81 -9.90
N ALA A 418 8.17 -15.84 -10.44
CA ALA A 418 7.60 -17.16 -10.72
C ALA A 418 8.71 -18.20 -10.92
N ASP A 419 8.35 -19.48 -10.83
CA ASP A 419 9.23 -20.57 -11.25
C ASP A 419 9.64 -20.41 -12.72
N ALA A 420 10.88 -20.67 -13.03
CA ALA A 420 11.40 -20.57 -14.39
C ALA A 420 12.32 -21.72 -14.74
N THR A 421 12.28 -22.13 -16.00
CA THR A 421 13.18 -23.16 -16.55
C THR A 421 13.93 -22.60 -17.74
N TYR A 422 15.22 -22.85 -17.76
CA TYR A 422 16.12 -22.48 -18.85
C TYR A 422 16.80 -23.72 -19.43
N TYR A 423 16.97 -23.74 -20.75
CA TYR A 423 17.66 -24.79 -21.48
C TYR A 423 19.00 -24.29 -21.97
N ALA A 424 20.06 -25.11 -21.79
CA ALA A 424 21.36 -24.81 -22.37
C ALA A 424 21.31 -24.90 -23.91
N VAL A 425 21.87 -23.90 -24.57
CA VAL A 425 22.07 -23.85 -26.03
C VAL A 425 23.52 -24.06 -26.37
N TRP A 426 23.76 -24.89 -27.37
CA TRP A 426 25.06 -25.36 -27.77
C TRP A 426 25.33 -25.06 -29.24
N ALA A 427 26.49 -24.56 -29.57
CA ALA A 427 27.00 -24.46 -30.94
C ALA A 427 27.95 -25.65 -31.24
N LYS A 428 27.70 -26.32 -32.35
CA LYS A 428 28.59 -27.38 -32.84
C LYS A 428 29.88 -26.77 -33.43
N GLU A 429 31.02 -27.29 -33.02
CA GLU A 429 32.31 -26.96 -33.65
C GLU A 429 32.31 -27.52 -35.07
N THR A 430 32.52 -26.67 -36.08
CA THR A 430 32.71 -27.08 -37.47
C THR A 430 34.18 -27.05 -37.76
N GLU A 431 34.77 -28.22 -38.07
CA GLU A 431 36.13 -28.26 -38.63
C GLU A 431 36.18 -27.38 -39.87
N GLN A 432 37.15 -26.43 -39.89
CA GLN A 432 37.48 -25.64 -41.08
C GLN A 432 38.32 -26.44 -42.08
#